data_556ee0f01464aac2f335fa06c7cea5c9
#
_entry.id   556ee0f01464aac2f335fa06c7cea5c9
#
_cell.length_a   1.000
_cell.length_b   1.000
_cell.length_c   1.000
_cell.angle_alpha   90.00
_cell.angle_beta   90.00
_cell.angle_gamma   90.00
#
_symmetry.space_group_name_H-M   'P 1'
#
loop_
_entity.id
_entity.type
_entity.pdbx_description
1 polymer ?
#
loop_
_entity_poly.entity_id
_entity_poly.type
_entity_poly.pdbx_seq_one_letter_code
_entity_poly.pdbx_strand_id
1 'polypeptide(L)'
;MKKIKLFDIAIDEKEIHALTKTAKSKYWASGSGVGNVLKFEKNFKKYVNTKSCVAVSSGTAALHLALSLFDIKNKEVILPSISFVSTAHAIRYNGGIPRFVDIDPNTLCLDPLEIKKAINKKTKLVLPVHLAGLSCDLKSIKKLCKDNELFLVEDAAHAAGTKFNGKR
;
A
#
# COMPACT_ATOMS: atom_id res chain seq x y z
N MET A 1 -24.73 -19.23 12.00
CA MET A 1 -24.04 -17.99 11.57
C MET A 1 -23.29 -18.24 10.27
N LYS A 2 -23.45 -17.37 9.28
CA LYS A 2 -22.69 -17.46 8.02
C LYS A 2 -21.21 -17.13 8.32
N LYS A 3 -20.28 -18.04 8.00
CA LYS A 3 -18.85 -17.82 8.24
C LYS A 3 -18.35 -16.77 7.25
N ILE A 4 -17.82 -15.65 7.75
CA ILE A 4 -17.17 -14.63 6.94
C ILE A 4 -15.70 -15.02 6.79
N LYS A 5 -15.23 -15.17 5.56
CA LYS A 5 -13.82 -15.45 5.26
C LYS A 5 -13.05 -14.14 5.18
N LEU A 6 -11.79 -14.14 5.63
CA LEU A 6 -10.91 -12.98 5.46
C LEU A 6 -10.58 -12.72 4.00
N PHE A 7 -10.45 -13.79 3.22
CA PHE A 7 -10.24 -13.73 1.77
C PHE A 7 -11.33 -14.54 1.08
N ASP A 8 -12.13 -13.89 0.26
CA ASP A 8 -13.16 -14.52 -0.55
C ASP A 8 -13.21 -13.81 -1.91
N ILE A 9 -12.60 -14.46 -2.90
CA ILE A 9 -12.47 -13.89 -4.25
C ILE A 9 -13.75 -14.22 -5.02
N ALA A 10 -14.47 -13.20 -5.48
CA ALA A 10 -15.57 -13.35 -6.41
C ALA A 10 -15.03 -13.44 -7.85
N ILE A 11 -15.37 -14.49 -8.55
CA ILE A 11 -15.02 -14.70 -9.96
C ILE A 11 -16.31 -15.01 -10.71
N ASP A 12 -16.52 -14.33 -11.83
CA ASP A 12 -17.64 -14.58 -12.75
C ASP A 12 -17.14 -14.84 -14.19
N GLU A 13 -18.05 -14.99 -15.12
CA GLU A 13 -17.74 -15.24 -16.53
C GLU A 13 -16.95 -14.12 -17.21
N LYS A 14 -16.97 -12.90 -16.66
CA LYS A 14 -16.22 -11.77 -17.24
C LYS A 14 -14.73 -11.92 -16.99
N GLU A 15 -14.32 -12.34 -15.79
CA GLU A 15 -12.91 -12.61 -15.48
C GLU A 15 -12.40 -13.78 -16.34
N ILE A 16 -13.19 -14.86 -16.44
CA ILE A 16 -12.85 -16.05 -17.25
C ILE A 16 -12.68 -15.64 -18.72
N HIS A 17 -13.63 -14.88 -19.27
CA HIS A 17 -13.55 -14.37 -20.63
C HIS A 17 -12.33 -13.47 -20.86
N ALA A 18 -12.04 -12.56 -19.94
CA ALA A 18 -10.89 -11.65 -20.04
C ALA A 18 -9.56 -12.41 -20.02
N LEU A 19 -9.42 -13.43 -19.16
CA LEU A 19 -8.24 -14.29 -19.09
C LEU A 19 -8.07 -15.09 -20.39
N THR A 20 -9.13 -15.69 -20.89
CA THR A 20 -9.12 -16.47 -22.14
C THR A 20 -8.74 -15.59 -23.32
N LYS A 21 -9.30 -14.38 -23.42
CA LYS A 21 -8.98 -13.42 -24.46
C LYS A 21 -7.51 -12.99 -24.39
N THR A 22 -6.99 -12.74 -23.20
CA THR A 22 -5.58 -12.35 -22.99
C THR A 22 -4.64 -13.48 -23.38
N ALA A 23 -4.95 -14.72 -22.97
CA ALA A 23 -4.15 -15.89 -23.35
C ALA A 23 -4.10 -16.09 -24.88
N LYS A 24 -5.26 -16.00 -25.57
CA LYS A 24 -5.35 -16.12 -27.02
C LYS A 24 -4.66 -14.98 -27.78
N SER A 25 -4.52 -13.80 -27.19
CA SER A 25 -3.85 -12.66 -27.82
C SER A 25 -2.36 -12.85 -28.00
N LYS A 26 -1.75 -13.79 -27.28
CA LYS A 26 -0.29 -14.01 -27.19
C LYS A 26 0.48 -12.79 -26.66
N TYR A 27 -0.23 -11.78 -26.16
CA TYR A 27 0.33 -10.53 -25.64
C TYR A 27 0.25 -10.55 -24.10
N TRP A 28 1.31 -11.00 -23.45
CA TRP A 28 1.33 -11.27 -22.01
C TRP A 28 2.25 -10.34 -21.22
N ALA A 29 2.95 -9.44 -21.91
CA ALA A 29 3.88 -8.50 -21.29
C ALA A 29 3.39 -7.04 -21.41
N SER A 30 3.86 -6.19 -20.52
CA SER A 30 3.52 -4.75 -20.49
C SER A 30 4.44 -3.87 -21.34
N GLY A 31 5.46 -4.44 -21.98
CA GLY A 31 6.65 -3.74 -22.48
C GLY A 31 6.44 -2.69 -23.58
N SER A 32 5.28 -2.60 -24.22
CA SER A 32 5.03 -1.63 -25.30
C SER A 32 4.07 -0.50 -24.91
N GLY A 33 3.68 -0.39 -23.63
CA GLY A 33 2.75 0.66 -23.18
C GLY A 33 1.33 0.53 -23.75
N VAL A 34 0.95 -0.66 -24.22
CA VAL A 34 -0.37 -0.97 -24.77
C VAL A 34 -0.97 -2.20 -24.07
N GLY A 35 -2.23 -2.50 -24.34
CA GLY A 35 -2.88 -3.70 -23.84
C GLY A 35 -3.52 -3.54 -22.45
N ASN A 36 -3.71 -4.68 -21.77
CA ASN A 36 -4.49 -4.74 -20.52
C ASN A 36 -3.82 -4.02 -19.36
N VAL A 37 -2.49 -4.03 -19.27
CA VAL A 37 -1.75 -3.34 -18.21
C VAL A 37 -1.98 -1.84 -18.29
N LEU A 38 -1.77 -1.21 -19.45
CA LEU A 38 -2.01 0.21 -19.64
C LEU A 38 -3.48 0.59 -19.38
N LYS A 39 -4.42 -0.26 -19.81
CA LYS A 39 -5.84 -0.05 -19.55
C LYS A 39 -6.15 -0.09 -18.06
N PHE A 40 -5.57 -1.04 -17.32
CA PHE A 40 -5.69 -1.14 -15.88
C PHE A 40 -5.12 0.13 -15.20
N GLU A 41 -3.90 0.52 -15.53
CA GLU A 41 -3.25 1.71 -14.94
C GLU A 41 -4.08 2.98 -15.15
N LYS A 42 -4.60 3.19 -16.37
CA LYS A 42 -5.47 4.33 -16.68
C LYS A 42 -6.77 4.31 -15.85
N ASN A 43 -7.42 3.14 -15.76
CA ASN A 43 -8.67 3.00 -15.04
C ASN A 43 -8.47 3.12 -13.54
N PHE A 44 -7.45 2.48 -12.99
CA PHE A 44 -7.15 2.53 -11.56
C PHE A 44 -6.72 3.94 -11.13
N LYS A 45 -5.85 4.60 -11.92
CA LYS A 45 -5.51 6.01 -11.74
C LYS A 45 -6.75 6.90 -11.61
N LYS A 46 -7.73 6.73 -12.51
CA LYS A 46 -9.00 7.48 -12.48
C LYS A 46 -9.83 7.11 -11.23
N TYR A 47 -9.88 5.82 -10.90
CA TYR A 47 -10.67 5.31 -9.78
C TYR A 47 -10.17 5.84 -8.43
N VAL A 48 -8.86 5.87 -8.19
CA VAL A 48 -8.26 6.39 -6.95
C VAL A 48 -7.91 7.88 -7.02
N ASN A 49 -8.21 8.56 -8.15
CA ASN A 49 -7.96 9.98 -8.37
C ASN A 49 -6.50 10.40 -8.10
N THR A 50 -5.54 9.64 -8.60
CA THR A 50 -4.11 9.93 -8.48
C THR A 50 -3.52 10.48 -9.78
N LYS A 51 -2.31 11.05 -9.70
CA LYS A 51 -1.60 11.59 -10.88
C LYS A 51 -1.00 10.50 -11.78
N SER A 52 -0.59 9.41 -11.19
CA SER A 52 0.08 8.30 -11.89
C SER A 52 -0.30 6.96 -11.27
N CYS A 53 -0.17 5.90 -12.06
CA CYS A 53 -0.34 4.53 -11.62
C CYS A 53 0.64 3.66 -12.39
N VAL A 54 1.31 2.76 -11.70
CA VAL A 54 2.20 1.75 -12.28
C VAL A 54 1.78 0.40 -11.76
N ALA A 55 1.49 -0.53 -12.68
CA ALA A 55 1.16 -1.89 -12.33
C ALA A 55 2.45 -2.72 -12.17
N VAL A 56 2.48 -3.53 -11.13
CA VAL A 56 3.56 -4.46 -10.82
C VAL A 56 2.99 -5.84 -10.49
N SER A 57 3.83 -6.85 -10.36
CA SER A 57 3.41 -8.25 -10.22
C SER A 57 2.77 -8.61 -8.87
N SER A 58 2.98 -7.79 -7.84
CA SER A 58 2.43 -8.04 -6.49
C SER A 58 2.45 -6.77 -5.63
N GLY A 59 1.69 -6.77 -4.52
CA GLY A 59 1.77 -5.70 -3.51
C GLY A 59 3.15 -5.57 -2.89
N THR A 60 3.87 -6.68 -2.69
CA THR A 60 5.27 -6.66 -2.24
C THR A 60 6.17 -5.90 -3.21
N ALA A 61 6.03 -6.15 -4.51
CA ALA A 61 6.78 -5.43 -5.53
C ALA A 61 6.39 -3.95 -5.57
N ALA A 62 5.10 -3.63 -5.36
CA ALA A 62 4.61 -2.25 -5.28
C ALA A 62 5.25 -1.48 -4.11
N LEU A 63 5.26 -2.07 -2.92
CA LEU A 63 5.90 -1.47 -1.75
C LEU A 63 7.40 -1.30 -1.95
N HIS A 64 8.07 -2.32 -2.49
CA HIS A 64 9.51 -2.24 -2.78
C HIS A 64 9.81 -1.10 -3.75
N LEU A 65 9.06 -1.00 -4.86
CA LEU A 65 9.22 0.06 -5.84
C LEU A 65 8.92 1.44 -5.24
N ALA A 66 7.83 1.58 -4.48
CA ALA A 66 7.47 2.85 -3.84
C ALA A 66 8.56 3.32 -2.87
N LEU A 67 9.10 2.41 -2.05
CA LEU A 67 10.17 2.73 -1.09
C LEU A 67 11.51 3.03 -1.77
N SER A 68 11.79 2.47 -2.94
CA SER A 68 13.03 2.75 -3.69
C SER A 68 13.15 4.21 -4.16
N LEU A 69 12.05 4.96 -4.15
CA LEU A 69 12.05 6.39 -4.48
C LEU A 69 12.64 7.27 -3.37
N PHE A 70 12.90 6.69 -2.19
CA PHE A 70 13.40 7.40 -1.02
C PHE A 70 14.73 6.83 -0.56
N ASP A 71 15.66 7.69 -0.19
CA ASP A 71 16.92 7.25 0.45
C ASP A 71 16.65 6.86 1.91
N ILE A 72 16.26 5.57 2.09
CA ILE A 72 16.00 4.98 3.41
C ILE A 72 17.12 4.06 3.89
N LYS A 73 18.24 3.97 3.16
CA LYS A 73 19.38 3.13 3.56
C LYS A 73 19.89 3.53 4.95
N ASN A 74 19.93 2.56 5.87
CA ASN A 74 20.32 2.77 7.28
C ASN A 74 19.42 3.78 8.03
N LYS A 75 18.23 4.09 7.51
CA LYS A 75 17.24 4.95 8.15
C LYS A 75 16.09 4.12 8.68
N GLU A 76 15.42 4.63 9.71
CA GLU A 76 14.24 3.99 10.27
C GLU A 76 12.97 4.36 9.47
N VAL A 77 12.16 3.34 9.22
CA VAL A 77 10.82 3.46 8.66
C VAL A 77 9.83 2.94 9.70
N ILE A 78 8.95 3.81 10.18
CA ILE A 78 7.93 3.46 11.17
C ILE A 78 6.78 2.73 10.48
N LEU A 79 6.38 1.57 11.03
CA LEU A 79 5.28 0.77 10.53
C LEU A 79 4.55 0.09 11.70
N PRO A 80 3.28 -0.36 11.51
CA PRO A 80 2.56 -1.06 12.57
C PRO A 80 3.13 -2.45 12.83
N SER A 81 2.97 -2.94 14.07
CA SER A 81 3.31 -4.30 14.47
C SER A 81 2.38 -5.35 13.85
N ILE A 82 1.14 -4.98 13.49
CA ILE A 82 0.19 -5.84 12.77
C ILE A 82 0.17 -5.46 11.30
N SER A 83 0.76 -6.32 10.47
CA SER A 83 0.80 -6.18 9.01
C SER A 83 1.14 -7.51 8.34
N PHE A 84 1.03 -7.58 7.03
CA PHE A 84 1.64 -8.65 6.26
C PHE A 84 3.16 -8.49 6.23
N VAL A 85 3.89 -9.59 6.29
CA VAL A 85 5.36 -9.60 6.40
C VAL A 85 6.08 -8.80 5.29
N SER A 86 5.48 -8.70 4.11
CA SER A 86 6.07 -7.96 2.98
C SER A 86 6.23 -6.47 3.24
N THR A 87 5.40 -5.86 4.12
CA THR A 87 5.55 -4.46 4.51
C THR A 87 6.91 -4.20 5.15
N ALA A 88 7.34 -5.07 6.07
CA ALA A 88 8.67 -4.99 6.68
C ALA A 88 9.79 -5.43 5.73
N HIS A 89 9.57 -6.46 4.92
CA HIS A 89 10.56 -6.93 3.95
C HIS A 89 10.86 -5.86 2.89
N ALA A 90 9.86 -5.14 2.39
CA ALA A 90 10.08 -4.07 1.42
C ALA A 90 11.02 -2.97 1.96
N ILE A 91 10.92 -2.65 3.27
CA ILE A 91 11.85 -1.73 3.95
C ILE A 91 13.27 -2.33 3.94
N ARG A 92 13.40 -3.59 4.36
CA ARG A 92 14.71 -4.28 4.42
C ARG A 92 15.37 -4.41 3.06
N TYR A 93 14.62 -4.71 2.01
CA TYR A 93 15.14 -4.84 0.64
C TYR A 93 15.68 -3.49 0.11
N ASN A 94 15.16 -2.36 0.59
CA ASN A 94 15.68 -1.03 0.29
C ASN A 94 16.77 -0.56 1.28
N GLY A 95 17.30 -1.47 2.12
CA GLY A 95 18.37 -1.16 3.09
C GLY A 95 17.89 -0.37 4.32
N GLY A 96 16.59 -0.19 4.49
CA GLY A 96 15.97 0.49 5.63
C GLY A 96 15.91 -0.38 6.89
N ILE A 97 15.62 0.24 8.00
CA ILE A 97 15.43 -0.39 9.31
C ILE A 97 13.95 -0.30 9.69
N PRO A 98 13.21 -1.42 9.72
CA PRO A 98 11.83 -1.42 10.19
C PRO A 98 11.78 -1.01 11.68
N ARG A 99 11.01 0.02 12.00
CA ARG A 99 10.72 0.46 13.36
C ARG A 99 9.27 0.15 13.66
N PHE A 100 9.01 -0.98 14.28
CA PHE A 100 7.66 -1.39 14.67
C PHE A 100 7.18 -0.53 15.83
N VAL A 101 5.92 -0.10 15.75
CA VAL A 101 5.21 0.59 16.82
C VAL A 101 3.82 -0.02 16.99
N ASP A 102 3.19 0.26 18.13
CA ASP A 102 1.89 -0.29 18.45
C ASP A 102 0.77 0.34 17.62
N ILE A 103 -0.34 -0.35 17.62
CA ILE A 103 -1.58 0.01 16.95
C ILE A 103 -2.59 0.51 17.96
N ASP A 104 -3.56 1.27 17.51
CA ASP A 104 -4.79 1.54 18.26
C ASP A 104 -5.63 0.25 18.35
N PRO A 105 -5.92 -0.26 19.57
CA PRO A 105 -6.64 -1.52 19.74
C PRO A 105 -8.08 -1.49 19.21
N ASN A 106 -8.67 -0.32 19.03
CA ASN A 106 -10.04 -0.19 18.51
C ASN A 106 -10.08 -0.27 16.98
N THR A 107 -9.02 0.18 16.30
CA THR A 107 -8.97 0.25 14.83
C THR A 107 -8.01 -0.75 14.22
N LEU A 108 -7.09 -1.29 15.01
CA LEU A 108 -5.95 -2.12 14.58
C LEU A 108 -5.04 -1.41 13.57
N CYS A 109 -5.20 -0.11 13.42
CA CYS A 109 -4.36 0.73 12.58
C CYS A 109 -3.23 1.37 13.39
N LEU A 110 -2.21 1.85 12.69
CA LEU A 110 -1.05 2.52 13.29
C LEU A 110 -1.50 3.70 14.16
N ASP A 111 -1.11 3.70 15.45
CA ASP A 111 -1.47 4.75 16.40
C ASP A 111 -0.58 6.00 16.21
N PRO A 112 -1.17 7.17 15.91
CA PRO A 112 -0.41 8.42 15.80
C PRO A 112 0.39 8.81 17.05
N LEU A 113 -0.08 8.42 18.25
CA LEU A 113 0.63 8.68 19.50
C LEU A 113 1.91 7.85 19.59
N GLU A 114 1.85 6.58 19.17
CA GLU A 114 3.01 5.70 19.13
C GLU A 114 4.01 6.13 18.03
N ILE A 115 3.52 6.61 16.87
CA ILE A 115 4.39 7.25 15.86
C ILE A 115 5.16 8.40 16.50
N LYS A 116 4.47 9.31 17.18
CA LYS A 116 5.09 10.49 17.80
C LYS A 116 6.19 10.12 18.80
N LYS A 117 5.99 9.07 19.60
CA LYS A 117 7.00 8.58 20.56
C LYS A 117 8.22 7.95 19.87
N ALA A 118 8.01 7.31 18.72
CA ALA A 118 9.04 6.58 17.98
C ALA A 118 9.92 7.47 17.09
N ILE A 119 9.45 8.66 16.72
CA ILE A 119 10.19 9.58 15.84
C ILE A 119 11.52 9.97 16.49
N ASN A 120 12.61 9.84 15.74
CA ASN A 120 13.94 10.23 16.15
C ASN A 120 14.78 10.69 14.93
N LYS A 121 16.05 11.09 15.13
CA LYS A 121 16.94 11.59 14.07
C LYS A 121 17.23 10.60 12.93
N LYS A 122 16.97 9.30 13.13
CA LYS A 122 17.12 8.26 12.10
C LYS A 122 15.83 8.02 11.33
N THR A 123 14.69 8.48 11.84
CA THR A 123 13.39 8.27 11.19
C THR A 123 13.34 9.04 9.87
N LYS A 124 12.93 8.38 8.80
CA LYS A 124 12.87 8.97 7.46
C LYS A 124 11.47 8.89 6.84
N LEU A 125 10.68 7.87 7.21
CA LEU A 125 9.41 7.58 6.57
C LEU A 125 8.46 6.91 7.55
N VAL A 126 7.16 7.14 7.36
CA VAL A 126 6.07 6.43 8.04
C VAL A 126 5.32 5.62 6.98
N LEU A 127 5.07 4.32 7.27
CA LEU A 127 4.40 3.37 6.39
C LEU A 127 3.17 2.79 7.11
N PRO A 128 2.03 3.52 7.16
CA PRO A 128 0.78 3.01 7.72
C PRO A 128 0.19 1.92 6.82
N VAL A 129 -0.54 0.99 7.45
CA VAL A 129 -1.26 -0.09 6.78
C VAL A 129 -2.75 0.06 7.07
N HIS A 130 -3.56 0.15 6.03
CA HIS A 130 -5.02 0.24 6.14
C HIS A 130 -5.64 -1.14 6.32
N LEU A 131 -5.48 -1.71 7.53
CA LEU A 131 -5.82 -3.09 7.81
C LEU A 131 -7.33 -3.37 7.57
N ALA A 132 -7.64 -4.48 6.91
CA ALA A 132 -8.99 -4.88 6.54
C ALA A 132 -9.81 -3.79 5.80
N GLY A 133 -9.14 -2.80 5.20
CA GLY A 133 -9.79 -1.70 4.49
C GLY A 133 -10.20 -0.53 5.37
N LEU A 134 -9.92 -0.57 6.69
CA LEU A 134 -10.12 0.58 7.55
C LEU A 134 -9.00 1.60 7.36
N SER A 135 -9.37 2.85 7.09
CA SER A 135 -8.38 3.92 6.93
C SER A 135 -7.73 4.25 8.27
N CYS A 136 -6.40 4.34 8.29
CA CYS A 136 -5.68 4.94 9.41
C CYS A 136 -6.09 6.41 9.59
N ASP A 137 -5.84 7.01 10.76
CA ASP A 137 -5.99 8.45 10.97
C ASP A 137 -4.93 9.23 10.14
N LEU A 138 -5.20 9.32 8.84
CA LEU A 138 -4.32 10.01 7.90
C LEU A 138 -4.17 11.50 8.21
N LYS A 139 -5.14 12.12 8.89
CA LYS A 139 -5.05 13.53 9.27
C LYS A 139 -3.91 13.76 10.26
N SER A 140 -3.89 12.98 11.34
CA SER A 140 -2.86 13.05 12.37
C SER A 140 -1.51 12.58 11.84
N ILE A 141 -1.47 11.47 11.09
CA ILE A 141 -0.23 10.93 10.52
C ILE A 141 0.40 11.92 9.54
N LYS A 142 -0.37 12.49 8.61
CA LYS A 142 0.13 13.50 7.66
C LYS A 142 0.66 14.75 8.36
N LYS A 143 0.00 15.17 9.45
CA LYS A 143 0.49 16.28 10.27
C LYS A 143 1.83 15.94 10.91
N LEU A 144 1.96 14.78 11.56
CA LEU A 144 3.21 14.32 12.16
C LEU A 144 4.34 14.23 11.12
N CYS A 145 4.06 13.68 9.94
CA CYS A 145 5.06 13.59 8.86
C CYS A 145 5.53 14.99 8.43
N LYS A 146 4.59 15.93 8.24
CA LYS A 146 4.91 17.31 7.87
C LYS A 146 5.73 18.02 8.92
N ASP A 147 5.33 17.92 10.18
CA ASP A 147 5.97 18.63 11.31
C ASP A 147 7.41 18.09 11.57
N ASN A 148 7.74 16.89 11.11
CA ASN A 148 9.04 16.23 11.30
C ASN A 148 9.79 15.96 9.99
N GLU A 149 9.37 16.53 8.87
CA GLU A 149 9.98 16.36 7.53
C GLU A 149 10.12 14.89 7.10
N LEU A 150 9.14 14.05 7.44
CA LEU A 150 9.10 12.65 7.11
C LEU A 150 8.29 12.39 5.83
N PHE A 151 8.71 11.40 5.06
CA PHE A 151 7.92 10.87 3.96
C PHE A 151 6.78 9.98 4.47
N LEU A 152 5.74 9.83 3.64
CA LEU A 152 4.60 8.97 3.90
C LEU A 152 4.37 8.07 2.68
N VAL A 153 4.37 6.76 2.90
CA VAL A 153 3.93 5.75 1.93
C VAL A 153 2.84 4.92 2.58
N GLU A 154 1.72 4.74 1.92
CA GLU A 154 0.55 4.04 2.46
C GLU A 154 0.50 2.61 1.88
N ASP A 155 0.48 1.57 2.73
CA ASP A 155 0.13 0.21 2.33
C ASP A 155 -1.40 0.10 2.29
N ALA A 156 -1.94 0.20 1.09
CA ALA A 156 -3.37 0.17 0.81
C ALA A 156 -3.85 -1.15 0.19
N ALA A 157 -3.12 -2.26 0.41
CA ALA A 157 -3.44 -3.56 -0.16
C ALA A 157 -4.88 -4.01 0.13
N HIS A 158 -5.44 -3.65 1.29
CA HIS A 158 -6.83 -3.93 1.66
C HIS A 158 -7.80 -2.77 1.38
N ALA A 159 -7.33 -1.62 0.90
CA ALA A 159 -8.07 -0.36 0.94
C ALA A 159 -8.42 0.22 -0.45
N ALA A 160 -8.39 -0.57 -1.53
CA ALA A 160 -8.60 -0.08 -2.89
C ALA A 160 -9.96 0.67 -3.09
N GLY A 161 -10.98 0.35 -2.30
CA GLY A 161 -12.30 1.02 -2.31
C GLY A 161 -12.53 2.00 -1.16
N THR A 162 -11.64 2.04 -0.19
CA THR A 162 -11.77 2.84 1.02
C THR A 162 -11.71 4.32 0.71
N LYS A 163 -12.44 5.12 1.49
CA LYS A 163 -12.43 6.57 1.43
C LYS A 163 -12.07 7.15 2.79
N PHE A 164 -11.18 8.13 2.79
CA PHE A 164 -10.90 8.97 3.92
C PHE A 164 -11.40 10.39 3.64
N ASN A 165 -12.34 10.91 4.46
CA ASN A 165 -12.99 12.22 4.24
C ASN A 165 -13.55 12.37 2.82
N GLY A 166 -14.22 11.32 2.30
CA GLY A 166 -14.84 11.30 0.96
C GLY A 166 -13.88 11.12 -0.23
N LYS A 167 -12.57 11.10 0.01
CA LYS A 167 -11.53 10.87 -1.02
C LYS A 167 -11.00 9.44 -0.93
N ARG A 168 -10.75 8.84 -2.09
CA ARG A 168 -10.02 7.55 -2.19
C ARG A 168 -8.55 7.83 -2.23
#